data_81d4320fa42859a53a99b18b89ff152b
#
_entry.id   81d4320fa42859a53a99b18b89ff152b
#
_cell.length_a   1.000
_cell.length_b   1.000
_cell.length_c   1.000
_cell.angle_alpha   90.00
_cell.angle_beta   90.00
_cell.angle_gamma   90.00
#
_symmetry.space_group_name_H-M   'P 1'
#
loop_
_entity.id
_entity.type
_entity.pdbx_description
1 polymer ?
#
loop_
_entity_poly.entity_id
_entity_poly.type
_entity_poly.pdbx_seq_one_letter_code
_entity_poly.pdbx_strand_id
1 'polypeptide(L)'
;TALIDAVDPTTPDVLINNLDQLGIENIDYVVANHAEQDHSGAIPQVLEKYPQAKVVVTPKCKDMLIDLLMIPEEKFITVNDKEPLSLGNKTLEFIHAPWVHWPETMLTYLREDKVLFPCDLFGSHLATTDLYVTDEGQVYEASKRYCAEIMMPFRMNIQKHLEKIKDYAIDIIAPSHGPVYDRPEFILSAYRSWVYNEPGNIVVLPYISMHGST
;
A
#
# COMPACT_ATOMS: atom_id res chain seq x y z
N THR A 1 18.27 -2.41 -7.55
CA THR A 1 16.90 -3.00 -7.50
C THR A 1 16.20 -2.58 -6.22
N ALA A 2 14.89 -2.31 -6.30
CA ALA A 2 14.05 -2.04 -5.13
C ALA A 2 12.87 -3.01 -5.10
N LEU A 3 12.57 -3.54 -3.92
CA LEU A 3 11.34 -4.27 -3.60
C LEU A 3 10.40 -3.28 -2.92
N ILE A 4 9.15 -3.21 -3.36
CA ILE A 4 8.13 -2.36 -2.76
C ILE A 4 7.20 -3.25 -1.93
N ASP A 5 7.20 -3.01 -0.63
CA ASP A 5 6.58 -3.83 0.40
C ASP A 5 7.07 -5.30 0.41
N ALA A 6 6.69 -6.05 1.42
CA ALA A 6 6.93 -7.49 1.53
C ALA A 6 5.57 -8.21 1.63
N VAL A 7 5.49 -9.25 2.44
CA VAL A 7 4.27 -10.05 2.65
C VAL A 7 4.12 -10.40 4.13
N ASP A 8 2.98 -10.99 4.46
CA ASP A 8 2.67 -11.56 5.77
C ASP A 8 3.77 -12.51 6.26
N PRO A 9 4.12 -12.50 7.57
CA PRO A 9 5.19 -13.31 8.13
C PRO A 9 4.92 -14.82 8.07
N THR A 10 3.70 -15.24 7.74
CA THR A 10 3.37 -16.67 7.57
C THR A 10 3.67 -17.18 6.16
N THR A 11 3.96 -16.30 5.19
CA THR A 11 4.15 -16.65 3.78
C THR A 11 5.43 -16.09 3.15
N PRO A 12 6.56 -15.95 3.88
CA PRO A 12 7.80 -15.39 3.34
C PRO A 12 8.34 -16.22 2.17
N ASP A 13 8.17 -17.54 2.23
CA ASP A 13 8.64 -18.46 1.17
C ASP A 13 8.01 -18.16 -0.18
N VAL A 14 6.75 -17.69 -0.22
CA VAL A 14 6.09 -17.32 -1.47
C VAL A 14 6.81 -16.13 -2.12
N LEU A 15 7.12 -15.09 -1.34
CA LEU A 15 7.87 -13.93 -1.84
C LEU A 15 9.27 -14.34 -2.30
N ILE A 16 10.00 -15.08 -1.47
CA ILE A 16 11.37 -15.50 -1.76
C ILE A 16 11.43 -16.36 -3.03
N ASN A 17 10.52 -17.32 -3.17
CA ASN A 17 10.44 -18.16 -4.37
C ASN A 17 10.10 -17.35 -5.62
N ASN A 18 9.23 -16.35 -5.52
CA ASN A 18 8.91 -15.46 -6.64
C ASN A 18 10.13 -14.63 -7.07
N LEU A 19 10.89 -14.10 -6.11
CA LEU A 19 12.13 -13.37 -6.39
C LEU A 19 13.16 -14.27 -7.08
N ASP A 20 13.29 -15.53 -6.65
CA ASP A 20 14.19 -16.52 -7.27
C ASP A 20 13.75 -16.87 -8.70
N GLN A 21 12.45 -17.08 -8.94
CA GLN A 21 11.91 -17.34 -10.27
C GLN A 21 12.13 -16.16 -11.23
N LEU A 22 12.12 -14.94 -10.72
CA LEU A 22 12.42 -13.74 -11.50
C LEU A 22 13.94 -13.51 -11.68
N GLY A 23 14.79 -14.36 -11.09
CA GLY A 23 16.24 -14.23 -11.18
C GLY A 23 16.78 -12.99 -10.48
N ILE A 24 16.14 -12.54 -9.40
CA ILE A 24 16.58 -11.36 -8.64
C ILE A 24 17.77 -11.76 -7.74
N GLU A 25 18.97 -11.45 -8.19
CA GLU A 25 20.21 -11.75 -7.48
C GLU A 25 20.56 -10.73 -6.41
N ASN A 26 20.08 -9.48 -6.54
CA ASN A 26 20.39 -8.39 -5.61
C ASN A 26 19.19 -7.45 -5.41
N ILE A 27 18.94 -7.11 -4.14
CA ILE A 27 18.03 -6.06 -3.72
C ILE A 27 18.85 -5.02 -2.95
N ASP A 28 18.82 -3.77 -3.41
CA ASP A 28 19.50 -2.65 -2.75
C ASP A 28 18.59 -2.02 -1.69
N TYR A 29 17.30 -1.95 -1.99
CA TYR A 29 16.29 -1.31 -1.15
C TYR A 29 15.04 -2.17 -0.99
N VAL A 30 14.53 -2.25 0.24
CA VAL A 30 13.18 -2.70 0.54
C VAL A 30 12.41 -1.47 1.00
N VAL A 31 11.47 -1.00 0.21
CA VAL A 31 10.61 0.12 0.59
C VAL A 31 9.45 -0.43 1.40
N ALA A 32 9.31 0.00 2.66
CA ALA A 32 8.13 -0.33 3.45
C ALA A 32 7.20 0.89 3.49
N ASN A 33 6.13 0.84 2.69
CA ASN A 33 5.12 1.87 2.65
C ASN A 33 4.29 1.90 3.94
N HIS A 34 4.20 0.76 4.64
CA HIS A 34 3.35 0.54 5.81
C HIS A 34 3.99 -0.47 6.77
N ALA A 35 3.77 -0.28 8.07
CA ALA A 35 4.35 -1.13 9.10
C ALA A 35 3.50 -2.36 9.44
N GLU A 36 2.24 -2.45 8.97
CA GLU A 36 1.39 -3.61 9.23
C GLU A 36 2.02 -4.89 8.67
N GLN A 37 1.83 -6.01 9.37
CA GLN A 37 2.65 -7.21 9.14
C GLN A 37 2.38 -7.89 7.79
N ASP A 38 1.23 -7.69 7.18
CA ASP A 38 0.94 -8.20 5.83
C ASP A 38 1.72 -7.47 4.72
N HIS A 39 2.31 -6.29 5.05
CA HIS A 39 3.22 -5.54 4.17
C HIS A 39 4.68 -5.63 4.62
N SER A 40 4.93 -5.83 5.90
CA SER A 40 6.27 -5.72 6.47
C SER A 40 6.82 -7.01 7.07
N GLY A 41 5.94 -7.98 7.37
CA GLY A 41 6.28 -9.13 8.21
C GLY A 41 7.41 -10.02 7.69
N ALA A 42 7.58 -10.12 6.37
CA ALA A 42 8.66 -10.88 5.75
C ALA A 42 9.93 -10.06 5.46
N ILE A 43 10.01 -8.78 5.86
CA ILE A 43 11.23 -7.97 5.69
C ILE A 43 12.46 -8.61 6.34
N PRO A 44 12.40 -9.18 7.56
CA PRO A 44 13.56 -9.87 8.15
C PRO A 44 14.11 -10.98 7.26
N GLN A 45 13.26 -11.81 6.64
CA GLN A 45 13.68 -12.88 5.74
C GLN A 45 14.28 -12.35 4.43
N VAL A 46 13.74 -11.23 3.92
CA VAL A 46 14.34 -10.53 2.77
C VAL A 46 15.73 -10.03 3.11
N LEU A 47 15.91 -9.43 4.30
CA LEU A 47 17.22 -8.94 4.77
C LEU A 47 18.22 -10.07 5.08
N GLU A 48 17.74 -11.26 5.45
CA GLU A 48 18.57 -12.45 5.60
C GLU A 48 19.12 -12.92 4.25
N LYS A 49 18.25 -12.96 3.22
CA LYS A 49 18.63 -13.34 1.86
C LYS A 49 19.49 -12.28 1.16
N TYR A 50 19.20 -11.00 1.39
CA TYR A 50 19.88 -9.85 0.78
C TYR A 50 20.47 -8.94 1.87
N PRO A 51 21.57 -9.36 2.55
CA PRO A 51 22.07 -8.69 3.75
C PRO A 51 22.60 -7.27 3.50
N GLN A 52 22.87 -6.88 2.26
CA GLN A 52 23.25 -5.51 1.87
C GLN A 52 22.05 -4.56 1.76
N ALA A 53 20.83 -5.09 1.65
CA ALA A 53 19.63 -4.28 1.46
C ALA A 53 19.40 -3.33 2.65
N LYS A 54 18.87 -2.15 2.32
CA LYS A 54 18.40 -1.15 3.29
C LYS A 54 16.88 -1.03 3.23
N VAL A 55 16.26 -0.80 4.38
CA VAL A 55 14.81 -0.59 4.48
C VAL A 55 14.52 0.91 4.39
N VAL A 56 13.79 1.32 3.37
CA VAL A 56 13.44 2.72 3.11
C VAL A 56 12.05 2.98 3.65
N VAL A 57 11.93 3.94 4.56
CA VAL A 57 10.72 4.15 5.38
C VAL A 57 10.51 5.62 5.75
N THR A 58 9.31 5.97 6.19
CA THR A 58 9.11 7.22 6.94
C THR A 58 9.78 7.13 8.32
N PRO A 59 10.15 8.26 8.96
CA PRO A 59 10.71 8.23 10.31
C PRO A 59 9.84 7.47 11.31
N LYS A 60 8.54 7.63 11.24
CA LYS A 60 7.59 6.95 12.13
C LYS A 60 7.48 5.45 11.87
N CYS A 61 7.51 5.04 10.60
CA CYS A 61 7.52 3.63 10.21
C CYS A 61 8.80 2.93 10.73
N LYS A 62 9.96 3.60 10.67
CA LYS A 62 11.21 3.10 11.25
C LYS A 62 11.04 2.70 12.70
N ASP A 63 10.52 3.61 13.54
CA ASP A 63 10.35 3.33 14.97
C ASP A 63 9.43 2.13 15.19
N MET A 64 8.35 2.04 14.42
CA MET A 64 7.41 0.91 14.52
C MET A 64 8.05 -0.40 14.08
N LEU A 65 8.82 -0.43 12.99
CA LEU A 65 9.46 -1.66 12.50
C LEU A 65 10.62 -2.13 13.40
N ILE A 66 11.29 -1.23 14.11
CA ILE A 66 12.25 -1.61 15.16
C ILE A 66 11.52 -2.37 16.27
N ASP A 67 10.38 -1.86 16.72
CA ASP A 67 9.61 -2.48 17.80
C ASP A 67 8.92 -3.78 17.36
N LEU A 68 8.31 -3.80 16.16
CA LEU A 68 7.51 -4.93 15.68
C LEU A 68 8.38 -6.09 15.17
N LEU A 69 9.46 -5.79 14.46
CA LEU A 69 10.26 -6.78 13.72
C LEU A 69 11.69 -6.90 14.21
N MET A 70 12.10 -6.08 15.20
CA MET A 70 13.45 -6.03 15.76
C MET A 70 14.55 -5.85 14.69
N ILE A 71 14.24 -5.13 13.60
CA ILE A 71 15.21 -4.82 12.55
C ILE A 71 16.23 -3.82 13.10
N PRO A 72 17.56 -4.10 12.95
CA PRO A 72 18.60 -3.20 13.46
C PRO A 72 18.52 -1.80 12.85
N GLU A 73 18.75 -0.77 13.66
CA GLU A 73 18.59 0.64 13.28
C GLU A 73 19.43 1.03 12.06
N GLU A 74 20.62 0.46 11.93
CA GLU A 74 21.53 0.70 10.81
C GLU A 74 21.04 0.16 9.47
N LYS A 75 20.00 -0.65 9.45
CA LYS A 75 19.36 -1.13 8.23
C LYS A 75 18.45 -0.10 7.58
N PHE A 76 18.04 0.91 8.32
CA PHE A 76 17.03 1.86 7.83
C PHE A 76 17.64 3.08 7.11
N ILE A 77 16.91 3.54 6.10
CA ILE A 77 17.03 4.86 5.48
C ILE A 77 15.67 5.54 5.65
N THR A 78 15.64 6.66 6.36
CA THR A 78 14.42 7.45 6.48
C THR A 78 14.32 8.47 5.37
N VAL A 79 13.11 8.65 4.83
CA VAL A 79 12.82 9.59 3.75
C VAL A 79 11.79 10.63 4.17
N ASN A 80 11.93 11.82 3.61
CA ASN A 80 10.96 12.90 3.78
C ASN A 80 9.88 12.86 2.70
N ASP A 81 8.82 13.64 2.91
CA ASP A 81 7.76 13.79 1.91
C ASP A 81 8.32 14.37 0.60
N LYS A 82 8.00 13.74 -0.52
CA LYS A 82 8.48 14.06 -1.88
C LYS A 82 9.99 13.90 -2.09
N GLU A 83 10.69 13.24 -1.17
CA GLU A 83 12.11 12.96 -1.34
C GLU A 83 12.34 11.91 -2.44
N PRO A 84 13.25 12.17 -3.41
CA PRO A 84 13.57 11.20 -4.44
C PRO A 84 14.67 10.23 -4.00
N LEU A 85 14.58 8.98 -4.44
CA LEU A 85 15.64 7.97 -4.35
C LEU A 85 15.99 7.49 -5.75
N SER A 86 17.24 7.67 -6.16
CA SER A 86 17.73 7.18 -7.45
C SER A 86 18.01 5.68 -7.40
N LEU A 87 17.50 4.96 -8.40
CA LEU A 87 17.84 3.55 -8.68
C LEU A 87 18.79 3.43 -9.89
N GLY A 88 19.43 4.53 -10.29
CA GLY A 88 20.24 4.64 -11.51
C GLY A 88 19.43 5.25 -12.65
N ASN A 89 18.78 4.43 -13.45
CA ASN A 89 17.94 4.88 -14.58
C ASN A 89 16.46 5.12 -14.22
N LYS A 90 16.08 4.87 -12.97
CA LYS A 90 14.74 5.07 -12.42
C LYS A 90 14.81 5.86 -11.13
N THR A 91 13.71 6.54 -10.78
CA THR A 91 13.60 7.37 -9.58
C THR A 91 12.32 7.02 -8.83
N LEU A 92 12.46 6.63 -7.57
CA LEU A 92 11.34 6.56 -6.64
C LEU A 92 11.14 7.93 -5.99
N GLU A 93 9.90 8.33 -5.79
CA GLU A 93 9.51 9.47 -4.99
C GLU A 93 8.53 9.02 -3.91
N PHE A 94 8.75 9.45 -2.66
CA PHE A 94 7.95 9.02 -1.52
C PHE A 94 6.95 10.10 -1.14
N ILE A 95 5.67 9.72 -1.08
CA ILE A 95 4.56 10.62 -0.80
C ILE A 95 3.98 10.23 0.54
N HIS A 96 4.27 10.99 1.60
CA HIS A 96 3.73 10.69 2.92
C HIS A 96 2.21 10.80 2.91
N ALA A 97 1.54 9.74 3.36
CA ALA A 97 0.09 9.61 3.38
C ALA A 97 -0.42 9.16 4.77
N PRO A 98 -0.09 9.91 5.84
CA PRO A 98 -0.47 9.52 7.20
C PRO A 98 -1.99 9.34 7.32
N TRP A 99 -2.38 8.31 8.09
CA TRP A 99 -3.78 7.94 8.35
C TRP A 99 -4.52 7.42 7.11
N VAL A 100 -3.76 6.72 6.24
CA VAL A 100 -4.36 5.92 5.16
C VAL A 100 -3.70 4.53 5.11
N HIS A 101 -3.98 3.55 6.04
CA HIS A 101 -4.91 3.87 7.14
C HIS A 101 -4.17 4.09 8.48
N TRP A 102 -2.88 3.78 8.60
CA TRP A 102 -2.06 4.03 9.78
C TRP A 102 -1.25 5.34 9.69
N PRO A 103 -0.73 5.84 10.84
CA PRO A 103 -0.15 7.19 10.91
C PRO A 103 1.20 7.34 10.22
N GLU A 104 1.87 6.24 9.86
CA GLU A 104 3.22 6.23 9.27
C GLU A 104 3.22 5.96 7.78
N THR A 105 2.06 5.66 7.18
CA THR A 105 1.92 5.23 5.79
C THR A 105 2.48 6.25 4.80
N MET A 106 3.13 5.74 3.77
CA MET A 106 3.51 6.50 2.58
C MET A 106 3.10 5.75 1.31
N LEU A 107 3.08 6.47 0.19
CA LEU A 107 2.93 5.93 -1.15
C LEU A 107 4.28 6.07 -1.86
N THR A 108 4.60 5.15 -2.75
CA THR A 108 5.80 5.21 -3.57
C THR A 108 5.43 5.43 -5.03
N TYR A 109 6.04 6.43 -5.67
CA TYR A 109 5.82 6.75 -7.07
C TYR A 109 7.09 6.53 -7.88
N LEU A 110 6.99 5.69 -8.92
CA LEU A 110 8.06 5.46 -9.90
C LEU A 110 7.86 6.44 -11.07
N ARG A 111 8.74 7.45 -11.14
CA ARG A 111 8.56 8.61 -12.03
C ARG A 111 8.55 8.26 -13.50
N GLU A 112 9.54 7.51 -13.97
CA GLU A 112 9.77 7.25 -15.38
C GLU A 112 8.69 6.36 -15.99
N ASP A 113 8.16 5.41 -15.21
CA ASP A 113 7.11 4.50 -15.65
C ASP A 113 5.72 4.97 -15.21
N LYS A 114 5.64 6.06 -14.43
CA LYS A 114 4.40 6.65 -13.91
C LYS A 114 3.54 5.63 -13.15
N VAL A 115 4.19 4.81 -12.34
CA VAL A 115 3.53 3.79 -11.51
C VAL A 115 3.41 4.32 -10.09
N LEU A 116 2.20 4.31 -9.56
CA LEU A 116 1.93 4.57 -8.16
C LEU A 116 1.76 3.24 -7.42
N PHE A 117 2.53 3.05 -6.36
CA PHE A 117 2.38 1.97 -5.38
C PHE A 117 1.75 2.58 -4.12
N PRO A 118 0.42 2.50 -3.99
CA PRO A 118 -0.31 3.24 -2.96
C PRO A 118 -0.47 2.47 -1.65
N CYS A 119 0.21 1.34 -1.49
CA CYS A 119 -0.01 0.41 -0.40
C CYS A 119 -1.48 -0.02 -0.33
N ASP A 120 -2.14 0.16 0.81
CA ASP A 120 -3.55 -0.16 1.04
C ASP A 120 -4.54 0.72 0.28
N LEU A 121 -4.16 1.98 0.03
CA LEU A 121 -5.06 2.90 -0.67
C LEU A 121 -5.37 2.36 -2.07
N PHE A 122 -6.64 2.35 -2.43
CA PHE A 122 -7.18 1.75 -3.66
C PHE A 122 -7.21 0.21 -3.67
N GLY A 123 -6.88 -0.45 -2.58
CA GLY A 123 -6.89 -1.90 -2.45
C GLY A 123 -8.28 -2.51 -2.50
N SER A 124 -8.30 -3.84 -2.60
CA SER A 124 -9.50 -4.67 -2.49
C SER A 124 -9.13 -6.02 -1.87
N HIS A 125 -10.00 -6.58 -1.02
CA HIS A 125 -9.84 -7.96 -0.53
C HIS A 125 -10.38 -8.95 -1.57
N LEU A 126 -9.73 -8.95 -2.73
CA LEU A 126 -10.05 -9.84 -3.86
C LEU A 126 -8.83 -10.67 -4.22
N ALA A 127 -8.94 -11.98 -4.01
CA ALA A 127 -7.93 -12.93 -4.49
C ALA A 127 -8.18 -13.22 -5.98
N THR A 128 -7.18 -13.01 -6.81
CA THR A 128 -7.21 -13.28 -8.25
C THR A 128 -5.84 -13.75 -8.72
N THR A 129 -5.81 -14.52 -9.80
CA THR A 129 -4.58 -14.87 -10.53
C THR A 129 -4.24 -13.84 -11.62
N ASP A 130 -5.16 -12.95 -11.93
CA ASP A 130 -4.96 -11.90 -12.92
C ASP A 130 -4.14 -10.75 -12.33
N LEU A 131 -3.07 -10.35 -13.02
CA LEU A 131 -2.26 -9.22 -12.60
C LEU A 131 -3.02 -7.90 -12.72
N TYR A 132 -3.79 -7.74 -13.79
CA TYR A 132 -4.57 -6.52 -14.07
C TYR A 132 -6.07 -6.76 -13.87
N VAL A 133 -6.82 -5.66 -13.74
CA VAL A 133 -8.28 -5.70 -13.65
C VAL A 133 -8.88 -6.29 -14.94
N THR A 134 -9.56 -7.43 -14.84
CA THR A 134 -10.27 -8.10 -15.95
C THR A 134 -11.79 -7.97 -15.80
N ASP A 135 -12.32 -7.92 -14.57
CA ASP A 135 -13.73 -7.70 -14.25
C ASP A 135 -13.90 -6.45 -13.40
N GLU A 136 -14.19 -5.31 -14.03
CA GLU A 136 -14.40 -4.04 -13.34
C GLU A 136 -15.57 -4.08 -12.34
N GLY A 137 -16.62 -4.83 -12.63
CA GLY A 137 -17.77 -4.94 -11.74
C GLY A 137 -17.42 -5.62 -10.42
N GLN A 138 -16.71 -6.74 -10.50
CA GLN A 138 -16.24 -7.48 -9.33
C GLN A 138 -15.22 -6.64 -8.52
N VAL A 139 -14.26 -6.03 -9.18
CA VAL A 139 -13.24 -5.20 -8.52
C VAL A 139 -13.87 -3.96 -7.88
N TYR A 140 -14.84 -3.31 -8.55
CA TYR A 140 -15.55 -2.15 -8.00
C TYR A 140 -16.25 -2.49 -6.67
N GLU A 141 -17.01 -3.58 -6.61
CA GLU A 141 -17.71 -3.99 -5.39
C GLU A 141 -16.73 -4.40 -4.28
N ALA A 142 -15.66 -5.12 -4.62
CA ALA A 142 -14.64 -5.52 -3.66
C ALA A 142 -13.87 -4.30 -3.10
N SER A 143 -13.47 -3.35 -3.95
CA SER A 143 -12.79 -2.12 -3.54
C SER A 143 -13.70 -1.19 -2.74
N LYS A 144 -14.98 -1.10 -3.11
CA LYS A 144 -15.98 -0.33 -2.36
C LYS A 144 -16.16 -0.87 -0.95
N ARG A 145 -16.25 -2.19 -0.83
CA ARG A 145 -16.33 -2.88 0.46
C ARG A 145 -15.08 -2.61 1.29
N TYR A 146 -13.89 -2.78 0.71
CA TYR A 146 -12.61 -2.49 1.35
C TYR A 146 -12.55 -1.03 1.84
N CYS A 147 -12.91 -0.09 0.97
CA CYS A 147 -12.98 1.33 1.32
C CYS A 147 -13.91 1.57 2.51
N ALA A 148 -15.09 0.96 2.52
CA ALA A 148 -16.06 1.13 3.60
C ALA A 148 -15.60 0.53 4.94
N GLU A 149 -14.94 -0.62 4.90
CA GLU A 149 -14.51 -1.37 6.10
C GLU A 149 -13.22 -0.81 6.71
N ILE A 150 -12.24 -0.43 5.88
CA ILE A 150 -10.88 -0.08 6.31
C ILE A 150 -10.62 1.43 6.20
N MET A 151 -10.98 2.04 5.07
CA MET A 151 -10.54 3.39 4.70
C MET A 151 -11.50 4.50 5.16
N MET A 152 -12.80 4.23 5.25
CA MET A 152 -13.81 5.26 5.50
C MET A 152 -13.66 6.00 6.84
N PRO A 153 -13.16 5.41 7.94
CA PRO A 153 -12.85 6.15 9.15
C PRO A 153 -11.88 7.31 8.92
N PHE A 154 -11.04 7.22 7.88
CA PHE A 154 -10.03 8.20 7.52
C PHE A 154 -10.41 9.05 6.30
N ARG A 155 -11.70 9.14 5.99
CA ARG A 155 -12.24 9.85 4.81
C ARG A 155 -11.59 11.22 4.56
N MET A 156 -11.43 12.03 5.61
CA MET A 156 -10.84 13.36 5.49
C MET A 156 -9.34 13.34 5.12
N ASN A 157 -8.64 12.30 5.55
CA ASN A 157 -7.24 12.09 5.19
C ASN A 157 -7.12 11.63 3.74
N ILE A 158 -8.01 10.71 3.32
CA ILE A 158 -8.07 10.26 1.91
C ILE A 158 -8.30 11.44 0.97
N GLN A 159 -9.25 12.34 1.28
CA GLN A 159 -9.48 13.54 0.48
C GLN A 159 -8.19 14.36 0.30
N LYS A 160 -7.44 14.60 1.40
CA LYS A 160 -6.17 15.33 1.35
C LYS A 160 -5.13 14.62 0.48
N HIS A 161 -5.06 13.28 0.55
CA HIS A 161 -4.08 12.53 -0.23
C HIS A 161 -4.48 12.42 -1.71
N LEU A 162 -5.77 12.34 -2.03
CA LEU A 162 -6.25 12.47 -3.41
C LEU A 162 -5.86 13.82 -4.02
N GLU A 163 -6.01 14.91 -3.27
CA GLU A 163 -5.55 16.24 -3.72
C GLU A 163 -4.03 16.31 -3.88
N LYS A 164 -3.27 15.60 -3.02
CA LYS A 164 -1.82 15.57 -3.09
C LYS A 164 -1.29 14.86 -4.33
N ILE A 165 -1.97 13.81 -4.78
CA ILE A 165 -1.55 13.02 -5.95
C ILE A 165 -2.20 13.48 -7.27
N LYS A 166 -3.11 14.43 -7.27
CA LYS A 166 -3.89 14.83 -8.46
C LYS A 166 -3.04 15.34 -9.64
N ASP A 167 -1.89 15.94 -9.32
CA ASP A 167 -0.99 16.52 -10.33
C ASP A 167 0.09 15.53 -10.80
N TYR A 168 0.11 14.31 -10.26
CA TYR A 168 1.00 13.26 -10.72
C TYR A 168 0.45 12.62 -12.01
N ALA A 169 1.32 12.42 -12.98
CA ALA A 169 0.99 11.62 -14.16
C ALA A 169 1.04 10.14 -13.75
N ILE A 170 -0.11 9.51 -13.56
CA ILE A 170 -0.21 8.12 -13.14
C ILE A 170 -0.80 7.30 -14.29
N ASP A 171 -0.01 6.38 -14.83
CA ASP A 171 -0.44 5.46 -15.89
C ASP A 171 -0.85 4.09 -15.31
N ILE A 172 -0.31 3.72 -14.13
CA ILE A 172 -0.60 2.46 -13.44
C ILE A 172 -0.72 2.72 -11.94
N ILE A 173 -1.70 2.08 -11.30
CA ILE A 173 -1.79 1.99 -9.83
C ILE A 173 -1.63 0.52 -9.44
N ALA A 174 -0.61 0.22 -8.63
CA ALA A 174 -0.30 -1.13 -8.14
C ALA A 174 -0.49 -1.19 -6.61
N PRO A 175 -1.73 -1.44 -6.13
CA PRO A 175 -2.01 -1.56 -4.70
C PRO A 175 -1.45 -2.85 -4.13
N SER A 176 -1.31 -2.92 -2.81
CA SER A 176 -0.84 -4.13 -2.13
C SER A 176 -1.93 -5.22 -2.06
N HIS A 177 -3.21 -4.86 -2.18
CA HIS A 177 -4.34 -5.78 -2.15
C HIS A 177 -5.18 -5.68 -3.42
N GLY A 178 -5.43 -6.84 -4.06
CA GLY A 178 -6.18 -6.95 -5.30
C GLY A 178 -5.34 -6.72 -6.57
N PRO A 179 -5.98 -6.61 -7.74
CA PRO A 179 -5.30 -6.48 -9.02
C PRO A 179 -4.74 -5.07 -9.26
N VAL A 180 -3.77 -4.98 -10.15
CA VAL A 180 -3.19 -3.73 -10.66
C VAL A 180 -4.18 -3.03 -11.60
N TYR A 181 -4.28 -1.71 -11.48
CA TYR A 181 -5.11 -0.87 -12.35
C TYR A 181 -4.24 -0.27 -13.46
N ASP A 182 -4.40 -0.75 -14.69
CA ASP A 182 -3.83 -0.18 -15.92
C ASP A 182 -4.67 0.98 -16.51
N ARG A 183 -5.82 1.23 -15.89
CA ARG A 183 -6.72 2.36 -16.11
C ARG A 183 -7.01 3.06 -14.78
N PRO A 184 -6.07 3.89 -14.27
CA PRO A 184 -6.14 4.50 -12.94
C PRO A 184 -7.43 5.25 -12.66
N GLU A 185 -8.02 5.90 -13.68
CA GLU A 185 -9.21 6.72 -13.52
C GLU A 185 -10.43 5.89 -13.05
N PHE A 186 -10.45 4.59 -13.32
CA PHE A 186 -11.49 3.68 -12.81
C PHE A 186 -11.58 3.75 -11.27
N ILE A 187 -10.46 3.52 -10.58
CA ILE A 187 -10.47 3.50 -9.11
C ILE A 187 -10.41 4.92 -8.51
N LEU A 188 -9.73 5.86 -9.18
CA LEU A 188 -9.65 7.25 -8.73
C LEU A 188 -11.04 7.92 -8.73
N SER A 189 -11.82 7.72 -9.80
CA SER A 189 -13.21 8.21 -9.87
C SER A 189 -14.10 7.57 -8.82
N ALA A 190 -13.95 6.27 -8.59
CA ALA A 190 -14.69 5.56 -7.55
C ALA A 190 -14.41 6.15 -6.16
N TYR A 191 -13.14 6.29 -5.78
CA TYR A 191 -12.75 6.88 -4.51
C TYR A 191 -13.23 8.33 -4.36
N ARG A 192 -13.10 9.16 -5.40
CA ARG A 192 -13.65 10.52 -5.38
C ARG A 192 -15.16 10.50 -5.09
N SER A 193 -15.89 9.62 -5.77
CA SER A 193 -17.33 9.47 -5.51
C SER A 193 -17.62 9.05 -4.06
N TRP A 194 -16.86 8.11 -3.51
CA TRP A 194 -17.13 7.61 -2.16
C TRP A 194 -16.76 8.60 -1.06
N VAL A 195 -15.66 9.34 -1.21
CA VAL A 195 -15.15 10.20 -0.14
C VAL A 195 -15.59 11.65 -0.21
N TYR A 196 -16.06 12.15 -1.38
CA TYR A 196 -16.52 13.54 -1.50
C TYR A 196 -18.03 13.68 -1.48
N ASN A 197 -18.80 12.59 -1.68
CA ASN A 197 -20.25 12.66 -1.63
C ASN A 197 -20.74 13.05 -0.23
N GLU A 198 -21.73 13.96 -0.19
CA GLU A 198 -22.41 14.31 1.06
C GLU A 198 -23.26 13.14 1.55
N PRO A 199 -23.29 12.87 2.86
CA PRO A 199 -24.16 11.87 3.43
C PRO A 199 -25.63 12.21 3.18
N GLY A 200 -26.42 11.21 2.76
CA GLY A 200 -27.88 11.36 2.68
C GLY A 200 -28.54 11.36 4.07
N ASN A 201 -29.81 11.75 4.13
CA ASN A 201 -30.61 11.74 5.36
C ASN A 201 -31.08 10.31 5.71
N ILE A 202 -30.17 9.34 5.68
CA ILE A 202 -30.45 7.94 6.00
C ILE A 202 -29.55 7.51 7.14
N VAL A 203 -30.15 6.96 8.19
CA VAL A 203 -29.45 6.35 9.32
C VAL A 203 -29.71 4.86 9.29
N VAL A 204 -28.66 4.06 9.22
CA VAL A 204 -28.73 2.60 9.33
C VAL A 204 -28.27 2.21 10.73
N LEU A 205 -29.15 1.53 11.47
CA LEU A 205 -28.88 1.00 12.81
C LEU A 205 -28.83 -0.53 12.73
N PRO A 206 -27.66 -1.12 12.39
CA PRO A 206 -27.51 -2.57 12.49
C PRO A 206 -27.51 -2.98 13.96
N TYR A 207 -28.24 -4.05 14.30
CA TYR A 207 -28.25 -4.61 15.65
C TYR A 207 -28.25 -6.14 15.60
N ILE A 208 -27.73 -6.74 16.66
CA ILE A 208 -27.84 -8.16 16.93
C ILE A 208 -28.49 -8.34 18.30
N SER A 209 -29.44 -9.23 18.40
CA SER A 209 -30.06 -9.60 19.66
C SER A 209 -29.99 -11.12 19.86
N MET A 210 -29.24 -11.58 20.86
CA MET A 210 -29.13 -13.02 21.19
C MET A 210 -30.42 -13.58 21.79
N HIS A 211 -31.19 -12.76 22.51
CA HIS A 211 -32.39 -13.18 23.27
C HIS A 211 -33.61 -12.28 23.05
N GLY A 212 -33.61 -11.50 21.99
CA GLY A 212 -34.73 -10.57 21.69
C GLY A 212 -34.85 -9.41 22.69
N SER A 213 -33.81 -9.07 23.41
CA SER A 213 -33.77 -8.03 24.45
C SER A 213 -33.17 -6.70 23.97
N THR A 214 -32.79 -6.63 22.70
CA THR A 214 -32.21 -5.42 22.12
C THR A 214 -33.26 -4.66 21.36
#